data_a912992997a4e2dce71223670e734229
#
_entry.id   a912992997a4e2dce71223670e734229
#
_cell.length_a   1.000
_cell.length_b   1.000
_cell.length_c   1.000
_cell.angle_alpha   90.00
_cell.angle_beta   90.00
_cell.angle_gamma   90.00
#
_symmetry.space_group_name_H-M   'P 1'
#
loop_
_entity.id
_entity.type
_entity.pdbx_description
1 polymer ?
#
loop_
_entity_poly.entity_id
_entity_poly.type
_entity_poly.pdbx_seq_one_letter_code
_entity_poly.pdbx_strand_id
1 'polypeptide(L)'
;EYLSNIKVSGDALLNIINDILDFSKIESGKMELVEEDYAPMSMISDLGIMFLTRIGEKNVELLYDIDPTLPKTLHGDGLRVRQIIINILNNAVKFTERGYVKLSIKVEDKTEQDLVLAVSIKDSGSGIREEDQKKLFQSFSQVDSRKNHSKEGTGLGLAICRQLVEMMGGQIGVRSTYGQSSEFYFTIRQKISEESPVASLPEEKKTLQIGGAFSNTYLQENFERLVRAYGIEPIAPDVMAKDRPHVDFLFTDTLVYEEHKDAIHGSLL
;
A
#
# COMPACT_ATOMS: atom_id res chain seq x y z
N GLU A 1 23.79 -5.45 -20.50
CA GLU A 1 23.62 -6.57 -19.55
C GLU A 1 24.60 -6.45 -18.36
N TYR A 2 25.93 -6.45 -18.54
CA TYR A 2 26.92 -6.36 -17.42
C TYR A 2 26.75 -5.09 -16.58
N LEU A 3 26.56 -3.91 -17.18
CA LEU A 3 26.36 -2.66 -16.47
C LEU A 3 25.05 -2.67 -15.64
N SER A 4 24.00 -3.29 -16.16
CA SER A 4 22.75 -3.46 -15.42
C SER A 4 22.94 -4.36 -14.18
N ASN A 5 23.66 -5.48 -14.34
CA ASN A 5 23.94 -6.39 -13.23
C ASN A 5 24.84 -5.74 -12.15
N ILE A 6 25.83 -4.95 -12.56
CA ILE A 6 26.68 -4.19 -11.63
C ILE A 6 25.83 -3.18 -10.84
N LYS A 7 24.94 -2.47 -11.51
CA LYS A 7 24.05 -1.51 -10.85
C LYS A 7 23.14 -2.20 -9.82
N VAL A 8 22.46 -3.29 -10.22
CA VAL A 8 21.58 -4.06 -9.32
C VAL A 8 22.34 -4.57 -8.09
N SER A 9 23.56 -5.12 -8.30
CA SER A 9 24.38 -5.62 -7.19
C SER A 9 24.88 -4.48 -6.29
N GLY A 10 25.23 -3.32 -6.87
CA GLY A 10 25.62 -2.13 -6.13
C GLY A 10 24.48 -1.57 -5.27
N ASP A 11 23.27 -1.46 -5.82
CA ASP A 11 22.08 -1.02 -5.11
C ASP A 11 21.72 -2.00 -3.96
N ALA A 12 21.84 -3.30 -4.20
CA ALA A 12 21.63 -4.32 -3.17
C ALA A 12 22.63 -4.18 -2.01
N LEU A 13 23.93 -3.97 -2.32
CA LEU A 13 24.96 -3.78 -1.30
C LEU A 13 24.74 -2.50 -0.49
N LEU A 14 24.36 -1.39 -1.15
CA LEU A 14 24.04 -0.14 -0.46
C LEU A 14 22.84 -0.30 0.50
N ASN A 15 21.81 -1.04 0.09
CA ASN A 15 20.67 -1.33 0.96
C ASN A 15 21.11 -2.13 2.21
N ILE A 16 21.97 -3.14 2.03
CA ILE A 16 22.51 -3.93 3.14
C ILE A 16 23.31 -3.05 4.11
N ILE A 17 24.19 -2.20 3.59
CA ILE A 17 24.99 -1.27 4.40
C ILE A 17 24.07 -0.32 5.18
N ASN A 18 23.06 0.25 4.54
CA ASN A 18 22.12 1.14 5.17
C ASN A 18 21.30 0.44 6.27
N ASP A 19 20.86 -0.80 6.03
CA ASP A 19 20.16 -1.61 7.05
C ASP A 19 21.06 -1.83 8.27
N ILE A 20 22.34 -2.17 8.07
CA ILE A 20 23.30 -2.38 9.17
C ILE A 20 23.56 -1.08 9.94
N LEU A 21 23.70 0.05 9.26
CA LEU A 21 23.91 1.36 9.87
C LEU A 21 22.67 1.80 10.66
N ASP A 22 21.46 1.64 10.08
CA ASP A 22 20.21 1.96 10.76
C ASP A 22 20.05 1.08 12.01
N PHE A 23 20.26 -0.24 11.88
CA PHE A 23 20.21 -1.17 13.01
C PHE A 23 21.21 -0.79 14.13
N SER A 24 22.45 -0.47 13.78
CA SER A 24 23.47 -0.05 14.74
C SER A 24 23.11 1.26 15.45
N LYS A 25 22.52 2.25 14.74
CA LYS A 25 22.03 3.50 15.35
C LYS A 25 20.87 3.24 16.31
N ILE A 26 19.95 2.36 15.96
CA ILE A 26 18.82 1.98 16.79
C ILE A 26 19.30 1.27 18.05
N GLU A 27 20.15 0.24 17.94
CA GLU A 27 20.68 -0.50 19.11
C GLU A 27 21.48 0.41 20.07
N SER A 28 22.22 1.37 19.53
CA SER A 28 22.97 2.31 20.36
C SER A 28 22.12 3.47 20.93
N GLY A 29 20.81 3.51 20.64
CA GLY A 29 19.91 4.60 21.06
C GLY A 29 20.24 5.94 20.42
N LYS A 30 20.96 5.96 19.30
CA LYS A 30 21.38 7.17 18.58
C LYS A 30 20.50 7.49 17.37
N MET A 31 19.48 6.66 17.10
CA MET A 31 18.52 6.96 16.07
C MET A 31 17.57 8.05 16.56
N GLU A 32 17.44 9.10 15.79
CA GLU A 32 16.49 10.20 16.04
C GLU A 32 15.50 10.24 14.86
N LEU A 33 14.24 10.57 15.17
CA LEU A 33 13.22 10.82 14.15
C LEU A 33 13.35 12.27 13.67
N VAL A 34 13.31 12.47 12.36
CA VAL A 34 13.31 13.80 11.74
C VAL A 34 11.89 14.13 11.32
N GLU A 35 11.19 14.84 12.22
CA GLU A 35 9.80 15.23 11.97
C GLU A 35 9.74 16.43 11.03
N GLU A 36 9.08 16.25 9.88
CA GLU A 36 8.85 17.26 8.85
C GLU A 36 7.44 17.12 8.28
N ASP A 37 6.96 18.15 7.60
CA ASP A 37 5.70 18.08 6.89
C ASP A 37 5.85 17.22 5.63
N TYR A 38 4.95 16.27 5.44
CA TYR A 38 4.93 15.43 4.25
C TYR A 38 3.50 15.17 3.74
N ALA A 39 3.38 14.95 2.43
CA ALA A 39 2.11 14.62 1.77
C ALA A 39 1.96 13.10 1.64
N PRO A 40 1.11 12.44 2.44
CA PRO A 40 0.98 10.98 2.43
C PRO A 40 0.52 10.43 1.07
N MET A 41 -0.38 11.12 0.37
CA MET A 41 -0.83 10.67 -0.96
C MET A 41 0.26 10.75 -2.02
N SER A 42 1.12 11.77 -1.99
CA SER A 42 2.27 11.83 -2.90
C SER A 42 3.21 10.64 -2.66
N MET A 43 3.49 10.34 -1.38
CA MET A 43 4.30 9.18 -1.01
C MET A 43 3.67 7.86 -1.51
N ILE A 44 2.35 7.68 -1.35
CA ILE A 44 1.63 6.49 -1.80
C ILE A 44 1.69 6.37 -3.33
N SER A 45 1.50 7.47 -4.05
CA SER A 45 1.59 7.51 -5.52
C SER A 45 2.97 7.09 -6.01
N ASP A 46 4.03 7.63 -5.42
CA ASP A 46 5.42 7.26 -5.74
C ASP A 46 5.69 5.78 -5.49
N LEU A 47 5.19 5.25 -4.35
CA LEU A 47 5.27 3.82 -4.04
C LEU A 47 4.55 2.99 -5.09
N GLY A 48 3.38 3.44 -5.55
CA GLY A 48 2.62 2.78 -6.60
C GLY A 48 3.43 2.61 -7.87
N ILE A 49 3.99 3.68 -8.39
CA ILE A 49 4.81 3.67 -9.61
C ILE A 49 6.02 2.75 -9.44
N MET A 50 6.70 2.84 -8.29
CA MET A 50 7.86 2.01 -8.00
C MET A 50 7.52 0.52 -7.97
N PHE A 51 6.41 0.13 -7.31
CA PHE A 51 6.04 -1.27 -7.16
C PHE A 51 5.40 -1.86 -8.41
N LEU A 52 4.69 -1.10 -9.23
CA LEU A 52 4.27 -1.54 -10.56
C LEU A 52 5.48 -1.94 -11.42
N THR A 53 6.55 -1.15 -11.38
CA THR A 53 7.79 -1.48 -12.10
C THR A 53 8.47 -2.75 -11.53
N ARG A 54 8.43 -2.96 -10.20
CA ARG A 54 9.02 -4.14 -9.55
C ARG A 54 8.22 -5.42 -9.76
N ILE A 55 6.90 -5.34 -9.82
CA ILE A 55 6.03 -6.46 -10.16
C ILE A 55 6.35 -6.94 -11.57
N GLY A 56 6.59 -6.01 -12.52
CA GLY A 56 6.99 -6.32 -13.89
C GLY A 56 6.01 -7.26 -14.57
N GLU A 57 6.51 -8.41 -15.04
CA GLU A 57 5.72 -9.43 -15.76
C GLU A 57 5.01 -10.44 -14.84
N LYS A 58 5.11 -10.30 -13.51
CA LYS A 58 4.39 -11.18 -12.59
C LYS A 58 2.89 -10.96 -12.71
N ASN A 59 2.12 -12.03 -12.66
CA ASN A 59 0.65 -11.95 -12.60
C ASN A 59 0.17 -11.61 -11.17
N VAL A 60 0.52 -10.40 -10.71
CA VAL A 60 0.21 -9.87 -9.38
C VAL A 60 -0.44 -8.52 -9.52
N GLU A 61 -1.65 -8.38 -9.00
CA GLU A 61 -2.36 -7.09 -8.93
C GLU A 61 -1.91 -6.29 -7.72
N LEU A 62 -1.67 -4.99 -7.91
CA LEU A 62 -1.40 -4.05 -6.82
C LEU A 62 -2.68 -3.27 -6.51
N LEU A 63 -3.25 -3.52 -5.33
CA LEU A 63 -4.51 -2.94 -4.89
C LEU A 63 -4.28 -1.88 -3.81
N TYR A 64 -5.08 -0.82 -3.82
CA TYR A 64 -5.05 0.25 -2.83
C TYR A 64 -6.40 0.40 -2.14
N ASP A 65 -6.36 0.61 -0.83
CA ASP A 65 -7.52 0.89 0.01
C ASP A 65 -7.18 2.07 0.93
N ILE A 66 -7.27 3.27 0.39
CA ILE A 66 -6.88 4.50 1.08
C ILE A 66 -8.11 5.17 1.68
N ASP A 67 -8.00 5.58 2.93
CA ASP A 67 -9.04 6.33 3.61
C ASP A 67 -9.22 7.71 2.96
N PRO A 68 -10.42 8.05 2.48
CA PRO A 68 -10.67 9.36 1.86
C PRO A 68 -10.56 10.53 2.84
N THR A 69 -10.59 10.27 4.15
CA THR A 69 -10.44 11.29 5.20
C THR A 69 -8.98 11.55 5.58
N LEU A 70 -8.02 10.87 4.90
CA LEU A 70 -6.59 11.09 5.11
C LEU A 70 -6.26 12.57 4.88
N PRO A 71 -5.62 13.26 5.85
CA PRO A 71 -5.21 14.66 5.70
C PRO A 71 -4.23 14.85 4.54
N LYS A 72 -4.27 16.03 3.94
CA LYS A 72 -3.39 16.40 2.85
C LYS A 72 -1.93 16.45 3.27
N THR A 73 -1.66 16.94 4.49
CA THR A 73 -0.31 17.06 5.03
C THR A 73 -0.27 16.58 6.47
N LEU A 74 0.65 15.67 6.75
CA LEU A 74 0.98 15.17 8.07
C LEU A 74 2.36 15.68 8.49
N HIS A 75 2.59 15.80 9.80
CA HIS A 75 3.88 16.16 10.38
C HIS A 75 4.45 14.95 11.12
N GLY A 76 5.63 14.49 10.71
CA GLY A 76 6.30 13.31 11.25
C GLY A 76 7.46 12.90 10.35
N ASP A 77 8.09 11.77 10.66
CA ASP A 77 9.19 11.26 9.82
C ASP A 77 8.66 10.46 8.61
N GLY A 78 8.24 11.19 7.57
CA GLY A 78 7.71 10.60 6.33
C GLY A 78 8.71 9.67 5.62
N LEU A 79 10.02 9.92 5.76
CA LEU A 79 11.06 9.08 5.18
C LEU A 79 11.08 7.70 5.85
N ARG A 80 10.96 7.64 7.17
CA ARG A 80 10.90 6.37 7.92
C ARG A 80 9.58 5.65 7.72
N VAL A 81 8.46 6.35 7.63
CA VAL A 81 7.16 5.77 7.23
C VAL A 81 7.28 5.10 5.87
N ARG A 82 7.85 5.80 4.88
CA ARG A 82 8.13 5.25 3.54
C ARG A 82 9.02 4.01 3.60
N GLN A 83 10.07 4.02 4.42
CA GLN A 83 10.99 2.89 4.61
C GLN A 83 10.27 1.66 5.13
N ILE A 84 9.41 1.80 6.15
CA ILE A 84 8.62 0.71 6.70
C ILE A 84 7.73 0.09 5.62
N ILE A 85 6.97 0.92 4.89
CA ILE A 85 6.07 0.46 3.83
C ILE A 85 6.85 -0.25 2.72
N ILE A 86 7.99 0.29 2.26
CA ILE A 86 8.84 -0.33 1.25
C ILE A 86 9.34 -1.71 1.70
N ASN A 87 9.81 -1.85 2.93
CA ASN A 87 10.31 -3.12 3.44
C ASN A 87 9.23 -4.20 3.45
N ILE A 88 8.01 -3.85 3.86
CA ILE A 88 6.89 -4.80 3.91
C ILE A 88 6.39 -5.11 2.50
N LEU A 89 6.22 -4.10 1.62
CA LEU A 89 5.82 -4.30 0.23
C LEU A 89 6.84 -5.14 -0.56
N ASN A 90 8.13 -4.96 -0.33
CA ASN A 90 9.17 -5.79 -0.93
C ASN A 90 8.99 -7.26 -0.57
N ASN A 91 8.70 -7.55 0.71
CA ASN A 91 8.42 -8.91 1.14
C ASN A 91 7.13 -9.45 0.49
N ALA A 92 6.06 -8.68 0.46
CA ALA A 92 4.81 -9.07 -0.17
C ALA A 92 5.00 -9.44 -1.65
N VAL A 93 5.64 -8.56 -2.45
CA VAL A 93 5.91 -8.82 -3.88
C VAL A 93 6.90 -9.98 -4.09
N LYS A 94 7.89 -10.12 -3.19
CA LYS A 94 8.89 -11.20 -3.23
C LYS A 94 8.25 -12.58 -3.05
N PHE A 95 7.28 -12.71 -2.14
CA PHE A 95 6.65 -13.99 -1.79
C PHE A 95 5.32 -14.25 -2.48
N THR A 96 4.86 -13.34 -3.34
CA THR A 96 3.68 -13.51 -4.18
C THR A 96 4.11 -13.75 -5.63
N GLU A 97 3.76 -14.91 -6.18
CA GLU A 97 4.04 -15.27 -7.58
C GLU A 97 2.85 -14.91 -8.49
N ARG A 98 1.63 -14.99 -7.96
CA ARG A 98 0.37 -14.65 -8.64
C ARG A 98 -0.69 -14.24 -7.62
N GLY A 99 -1.67 -13.44 -8.06
CA GLY A 99 -2.77 -12.98 -7.23
C GLY A 99 -2.65 -11.49 -6.93
N TYR A 100 -2.58 -11.06 -5.67
CA TYR A 100 -2.58 -9.64 -5.34
C TYR A 100 -1.68 -9.29 -4.16
N VAL A 101 -1.26 -8.01 -4.15
CA VAL A 101 -0.70 -7.32 -2.98
C VAL A 101 -1.56 -6.08 -2.75
N LYS A 102 -2.11 -5.94 -1.54
CA LYS A 102 -2.99 -4.84 -1.16
C LYS A 102 -2.36 -3.95 -0.09
N LEU A 103 -2.21 -2.66 -0.37
CA LEU A 103 -1.85 -1.63 0.59
C LEU A 103 -3.13 -0.95 1.09
N SER A 104 -3.41 -1.04 2.38
CA SER A 104 -4.51 -0.34 3.04
C SER A 104 -3.97 0.70 4.01
N ILE A 105 -4.52 1.91 3.97
CA ILE A 105 -4.18 3.00 4.90
C ILE A 105 -5.50 3.57 5.42
N LYS A 106 -5.66 3.53 6.75
CA LYS A 106 -6.84 4.00 7.46
C LYS A 106 -6.45 5.05 8.49
N VAL A 107 -7.38 5.95 8.73
CA VAL A 107 -7.26 6.96 9.79
C VAL A 107 -8.07 6.48 10.99
N GLU A 108 -7.38 6.28 12.12
CA GLU A 108 -7.97 5.89 13.39
C GLU A 108 -7.71 6.98 14.44
N ASP A 109 -8.52 7.03 15.50
CA ASP A 109 -8.34 7.92 16.65
C ASP A 109 -7.96 9.38 16.30
N LYS A 110 -8.66 9.95 15.31
CA LYS A 110 -8.41 11.30 14.82
C LYS A 110 -8.93 12.35 15.82
N THR A 111 -8.06 13.27 16.19
CA THR A 111 -8.36 14.51 16.93
C THR A 111 -8.15 15.72 16.00
N GLU A 112 -8.25 16.94 16.54
CA GLU A 112 -7.94 18.18 15.79
C GLU A 112 -6.44 18.30 15.44
N GLN A 113 -5.54 17.68 16.22
CA GLN A 113 -4.09 17.87 16.10
C GLN A 113 -3.35 16.59 15.69
N ASP A 114 -3.88 15.42 16.04
CA ASP A 114 -3.22 14.15 15.89
C ASP A 114 -4.17 13.10 15.30
N LEU A 115 -3.59 12.08 14.68
CA LEU A 115 -4.28 10.87 14.27
C LEU A 115 -3.41 9.63 14.49
N VAL A 116 -4.03 8.48 14.53
CA VAL A 116 -3.37 7.20 14.37
C VAL A 116 -3.51 6.76 12.92
N LEU A 117 -2.39 6.59 12.24
CA LEU A 117 -2.34 6.03 10.91
C LEU A 117 -2.20 4.52 11.02
N ALA A 118 -3.22 3.78 10.61
CA ALA A 118 -3.22 2.31 10.55
C ALA A 118 -2.92 1.87 9.12
N VAL A 119 -1.81 1.16 8.94
CA VAL A 119 -1.35 0.67 7.64
C VAL A 119 -1.33 -0.84 7.65
N SER A 120 -1.89 -1.47 6.63
CA SER A 120 -1.74 -2.91 6.41
C SER A 120 -1.34 -3.22 4.98
N ILE A 121 -0.47 -4.21 4.83
CA ILE A 121 -0.06 -4.77 3.54
C ILE A 121 -0.41 -6.26 3.57
N LYS A 122 -1.37 -6.63 2.72
CA LYS A 122 -1.85 -8.00 2.57
C LYS A 122 -1.42 -8.57 1.23
N ASP A 123 -0.88 -9.77 1.25
CA ASP A 123 -0.50 -10.53 0.06
C ASP A 123 -1.22 -11.88 0.00
N SER A 124 -1.43 -12.37 -1.21
CA SER A 124 -1.97 -13.70 -1.50
C SER A 124 -0.87 -14.73 -1.78
N GLY A 125 0.31 -14.54 -1.19
CA GLY A 125 1.48 -15.37 -1.40
C GLY A 125 1.48 -16.67 -0.58
N SER A 126 2.68 -17.19 -0.35
CA SER A 126 2.88 -18.49 0.31
C SER A 126 2.44 -18.57 1.77
N GLY A 127 2.14 -17.44 2.42
CA GLY A 127 1.88 -17.40 3.85
C GLY A 127 3.08 -17.80 4.70
N ILE A 128 2.92 -17.73 6.02
CA ILE A 128 4.00 -17.92 7.00
C ILE A 128 3.52 -18.91 8.07
N ARG A 129 4.32 -19.91 8.41
CA ARG A 129 4.02 -20.88 9.45
C ARG A 129 3.92 -20.20 10.81
N GLU A 130 3.03 -20.68 11.67
CA GLU A 130 2.80 -20.09 13.00
C GLU A 130 4.07 -20.03 13.86
N GLU A 131 4.91 -21.07 13.79
CA GLU A 131 6.19 -21.15 14.51
C GLU A 131 7.19 -20.07 14.07
N ASP A 132 7.11 -19.63 12.82
CA ASP A 132 7.99 -18.64 12.21
C ASP A 132 7.49 -17.21 12.41
N GLN A 133 6.15 -17.01 12.53
CA GLN A 133 5.57 -15.67 12.74
C GLN A 133 6.14 -15.01 14.01
N LYS A 134 6.42 -15.78 15.06
CA LYS A 134 6.97 -15.29 16.32
C LYS A 134 8.41 -14.76 16.21
N LYS A 135 9.12 -15.16 15.15
CA LYS A 135 10.56 -14.82 14.96
C LYS A 135 10.76 -13.73 13.90
N LEU A 136 9.73 -13.37 13.13
CA LEU A 136 9.87 -12.46 11.98
C LEU A 136 10.47 -11.09 12.29
N PHE A 137 10.19 -10.57 13.48
CA PHE A 137 10.66 -9.27 13.92
C PHE A 137 11.95 -9.35 14.75
N GLN A 138 12.59 -10.53 14.83
CA GLN A 138 13.89 -10.69 15.47
C GLN A 138 15.00 -10.40 14.46
N SER A 139 16.05 -9.75 14.92
CA SER A 139 17.23 -9.42 14.10
C SER A 139 17.88 -10.69 13.54
N PHE A 140 18.30 -10.63 12.27
CA PHE A 140 18.96 -11.74 11.56
C PHE A 140 18.09 -13.00 11.43
N SER A 141 16.78 -12.90 11.64
CA SER A 141 15.85 -14.02 11.47
C SER A 141 15.49 -14.18 10.01
N GLN A 142 15.73 -15.37 9.45
CA GLN A 142 15.30 -15.75 8.10
C GLN A 142 14.49 -17.02 8.18
N VAL A 143 13.27 -16.97 7.64
CA VAL A 143 12.35 -18.10 7.57
C VAL A 143 12.62 -18.90 6.30
N ASP A 144 12.74 -20.24 6.43
CA ASP A 144 12.91 -21.20 5.33
C ASP A 144 14.18 -21.02 4.44
N SER A 145 15.36 -20.93 5.04
CA SER A 145 16.65 -20.93 4.31
C SER A 145 16.90 -22.20 3.45
N ARG A 146 16.18 -23.29 3.68
CA ARG A 146 16.42 -24.59 3.01
C ARG A 146 15.73 -24.76 1.64
N LYS A 147 14.65 -24.02 1.33
CA LYS A 147 13.92 -24.09 0.07
C LYS A 147 14.08 -22.86 -0.83
N ASN A 148 14.57 -21.76 -0.31
CA ASN A 148 14.62 -20.46 -0.99
C ASN A 148 16.05 -19.87 -1.07
N HIS A 149 17.05 -20.69 -1.38
CA HIS A 149 18.44 -20.23 -1.56
C HIS A 149 18.64 -19.09 -2.59
N SER A 150 17.62 -18.75 -3.36
CA SER A 150 17.64 -17.66 -4.36
C SER A 150 16.98 -16.36 -3.91
N LYS A 151 16.33 -16.33 -2.73
CA LYS A 151 15.61 -15.14 -2.27
C LYS A 151 16.39 -14.49 -1.12
N GLU A 152 17.44 -13.74 -1.47
CA GLU A 152 18.34 -13.03 -0.56
C GLU A 152 17.62 -11.97 0.31
N GLY A 153 18.14 -11.75 1.53
CA GLY A 153 17.73 -10.67 2.44
C GLY A 153 18.62 -10.66 3.67
N THR A 154 18.79 -9.51 4.31
CA THR A 154 19.63 -9.34 5.52
C THR A 154 19.01 -9.98 6.78
N GLY A 155 17.68 -10.15 6.80
CA GLY A 155 16.94 -10.49 8.01
C GLY A 155 16.85 -9.33 9.02
N LEU A 156 17.23 -8.11 8.62
CA LEU A 156 17.16 -6.90 9.45
C LEU A 156 15.95 -6.05 9.17
N GLY A 157 15.41 -6.08 7.94
CA GLY A 157 14.36 -5.14 7.50
C GLY A 157 13.14 -5.12 8.41
N LEU A 158 12.57 -6.26 8.79
CA LEU A 158 11.40 -6.32 9.69
C LEU A 158 11.76 -5.93 11.14
N ALA A 159 12.97 -6.24 11.61
CA ALA A 159 13.44 -5.79 12.92
C ALA A 159 13.56 -4.26 12.97
N ILE A 160 14.11 -3.65 11.92
CA ILE A 160 14.18 -2.20 11.76
C ILE A 160 12.78 -1.60 11.71
N CYS A 161 11.84 -2.20 10.93
CA CYS A 161 10.45 -1.75 10.89
C CYS A 161 9.82 -1.70 12.29
N ARG A 162 10.02 -2.76 13.10
CA ARG A 162 9.49 -2.82 14.46
C ARG A 162 10.03 -1.67 15.32
N GLN A 163 11.33 -1.45 15.31
CA GLN A 163 11.96 -0.40 16.10
C GLN A 163 11.48 1.01 15.67
N LEU A 164 11.41 1.26 14.36
CA LEU A 164 10.90 2.54 13.84
C LEU A 164 9.44 2.77 14.24
N VAL A 165 8.58 1.76 14.15
CA VAL A 165 7.18 1.84 14.56
C VAL A 165 7.07 2.10 16.07
N GLU A 166 7.85 1.41 16.90
CA GLU A 166 7.88 1.63 18.36
C GLU A 166 8.36 3.05 18.70
N MET A 167 9.37 3.59 18.01
CA MET A 167 9.84 4.98 18.14
C MET A 167 8.76 6.01 17.77
N MET A 168 7.88 5.68 16.82
CA MET A 168 6.73 6.51 16.40
C MET A 168 5.49 6.29 17.31
N GLY A 169 5.63 5.61 18.46
CA GLY A 169 4.56 5.39 19.42
C GLY A 169 3.49 4.39 18.94
N GLY A 170 3.83 3.52 18.01
CA GLY A 170 2.93 2.56 17.40
C GLY A 170 3.22 1.10 17.71
N GLN A 171 2.55 0.22 16.98
CA GLN A 171 2.68 -1.23 17.09
C GLN A 171 2.72 -1.86 15.70
N ILE A 172 3.46 -2.96 15.55
CA ILE A 172 3.54 -3.74 14.31
C ILE A 172 3.26 -5.21 14.59
N GLY A 173 2.60 -5.87 13.64
CA GLY A 173 2.28 -7.28 13.75
C GLY A 173 2.08 -7.96 12.40
N VAL A 174 1.81 -9.26 12.45
CA VAL A 174 1.51 -10.09 11.29
C VAL A 174 0.36 -11.03 11.60
N ARG A 175 -0.51 -11.23 10.62
CA ARG A 175 -1.53 -12.30 10.57
C ARG A 175 -1.25 -13.09 9.30
N SER A 176 -1.06 -14.38 9.41
CA SER A 176 -0.76 -15.18 8.21
C SER A 176 -1.31 -16.59 8.34
N THR A 177 -1.76 -17.12 7.20
CA THR A 177 -2.15 -18.52 7.03
C THR A 177 -1.23 -19.15 6.00
N TYR A 178 -0.45 -20.14 6.43
CA TYR A 178 0.49 -20.83 5.55
C TYR A 178 -0.21 -21.44 4.34
N GLY A 179 0.33 -21.20 3.15
CA GLY A 179 -0.23 -21.63 1.86
C GLY A 179 -1.34 -20.73 1.31
N GLN A 180 -1.71 -19.63 1.98
CA GLN A 180 -2.84 -18.79 1.55
C GLN A 180 -2.50 -17.30 1.45
N SER A 181 -2.02 -16.68 2.56
CA SER A 181 -1.83 -15.22 2.59
C SER A 181 -1.02 -14.77 3.81
N SER A 182 -0.45 -13.56 3.72
CA SER A 182 0.05 -12.84 4.88
C SER A 182 -0.50 -11.41 4.89
N GLU A 183 -0.69 -10.86 6.08
CA GLU A 183 -1.04 -9.47 6.31
C GLU A 183 -0.11 -8.91 7.39
N PHE A 184 0.79 -8.04 6.99
CA PHE A 184 1.57 -7.23 7.91
C PHE A 184 0.83 -5.94 8.18
N TYR A 185 0.72 -5.55 9.44
CA TYR A 185 0.04 -4.33 9.82
C TYR A 185 0.84 -3.57 10.88
N PHE A 186 0.72 -2.26 10.84
CA PHE A 186 1.28 -1.40 11.88
C PHE A 186 0.42 -0.16 12.08
N THR A 187 0.55 0.42 13.25
CA THR A 187 -0.02 1.72 13.59
C THR A 187 1.09 2.70 13.94
N ILE A 188 0.92 3.96 13.64
CA ILE A 188 1.83 5.04 14.06
C ILE A 188 1.01 6.28 14.38
N ARG A 189 1.48 7.05 15.36
CA ARG A 189 0.88 8.33 15.69
C ARG A 189 1.51 9.44 14.83
N GLN A 190 0.67 10.29 14.24
CA GLN A 190 1.10 11.40 13.38
C GLN A 190 0.35 12.67 13.76
N LYS A 191 1.02 13.84 13.69
CA LYS A 191 0.38 15.13 13.84
C LYS A 191 -0.24 15.57 12.52
N ILE A 192 -1.32 16.33 12.59
CA ILE A 192 -1.99 16.90 11.41
C ILE A 192 -1.41 18.30 11.18
N SER A 193 -0.78 18.53 10.03
CA SER A 193 -0.28 19.83 9.62
C SER A 193 -1.29 20.60 8.78
N GLU A 194 -1.97 19.92 7.83
CA GLU A 194 -3.07 20.47 7.04
C GLU A 194 -4.24 19.49 7.02
N GLU A 195 -5.35 19.85 7.68
CA GLU A 195 -6.50 18.97 7.88
C GLU A 195 -7.35 18.75 6.62
N SER A 196 -7.24 19.65 5.63
CA SER A 196 -8.03 19.49 4.38
C SER A 196 -7.83 18.10 3.79
N PRO A 197 -8.91 17.42 3.36
CA PRO A 197 -8.80 16.11 2.74
C PRO A 197 -7.97 16.22 1.45
N VAL A 198 -7.28 15.16 1.09
CA VAL A 198 -6.43 15.08 -0.12
C VAL A 198 -7.19 15.46 -1.38
N ALA A 199 -8.46 15.09 -1.45
CA ALA A 199 -9.35 15.49 -2.54
C ALA A 199 -10.69 15.93 -1.96
N SER A 200 -11.22 17.04 -2.50
CA SER A 200 -12.57 17.50 -2.26
C SER A 200 -13.24 17.87 -3.58
N LEU A 201 -14.49 17.52 -3.73
CA LEU A 201 -15.25 17.98 -4.88
C LEU A 201 -15.88 19.35 -4.55
N PRO A 202 -15.79 20.33 -5.44
CA PRO A 202 -16.56 21.56 -5.32
C PRO A 202 -18.06 21.24 -5.21
N GLU A 203 -18.80 22.03 -4.44
CA GLU A 203 -20.25 21.77 -4.24
C GLU A 203 -21.04 21.67 -5.55
N GLU A 204 -20.68 22.47 -6.54
CA GLU A 204 -21.28 22.47 -7.88
C GLU A 204 -21.12 21.14 -8.64
N LYS A 205 -20.17 20.27 -8.21
CA LYS A 205 -19.89 18.96 -8.83
C LYS A 205 -20.51 17.78 -8.11
N LYS A 206 -21.29 17.99 -7.05
CA LYS A 206 -22.00 16.90 -6.34
C LYS A 206 -23.14 16.29 -7.17
N THR A 207 -23.49 16.88 -8.31
CA THR A 207 -24.50 16.37 -9.26
C THR A 207 -23.91 15.46 -10.33
N LEU A 208 -22.60 15.19 -10.29
CA LEU A 208 -21.95 14.32 -11.27
C LEU A 208 -22.53 12.90 -11.22
N GLN A 209 -22.78 12.36 -12.40
CA GLN A 209 -23.20 10.97 -12.60
C GLN A 209 -21.94 10.12 -12.82
N ILE A 210 -21.55 9.35 -11.80
CA ILE A 210 -20.32 8.55 -11.82
C ILE A 210 -20.69 7.08 -11.78
N GLY A 211 -20.28 6.33 -12.80
CA GLY A 211 -20.43 4.90 -12.89
C GLY A 211 -19.10 4.17 -12.72
N GLY A 212 -19.17 2.94 -12.22
CA GLY A 212 -18.00 2.03 -12.16
C GLY A 212 -18.41 0.61 -12.49
N ALA A 213 -17.62 -0.06 -13.33
CA ALA A 213 -17.81 -1.46 -13.67
C ALA A 213 -16.45 -2.17 -13.67
N PHE A 214 -16.23 -3.06 -12.72
CA PHE A 214 -14.98 -3.78 -12.55
C PHE A 214 -15.22 -5.29 -12.51
N SER A 215 -14.31 -6.05 -13.12
CA SER A 215 -14.33 -7.51 -13.09
C SER A 215 -14.02 -8.08 -11.70
N ASN A 216 -13.32 -7.30 -10.88
CA ASN A 216 -12.95 -7.66 -9.52
C ASN A 216 -13.91 -7.01 -8.50
N THR A 217 -14.61 -7.85 -7.72
CA THR A 217 -15.57 -7.39 -6.69
C THR A 217 -14.95 -6.42 -5.69
N TYR A 218 -13.69 -6.64 -5.30
CA TYR A 218 -12.99 -5.74 -4.38
C TYR A 218 -12.81 -4.34 -4.99
N LEU A 219 -12.43 -4.25 -6.27
CA LEU A 219 -12.30 -2.96 -6.95
C LEU A 219 -13.65 -2.26 -7.06
N GLN A 220 -14.72 -3.00 -7.35
CA GLN A 220 -16.08 -2.47 -7.40
C GLN A 220 -16.51 -1.88 -6.05
N GLU A 221 -16.38 -2.65 -4.97
CA GLU A 221 -16.74 -2.21 -3.63
C GLU A 221 -15.91 -1.00 -3.16
N ASN A 222 -14.61 -1.01 -3.46
CA ASN A 222 -13.71 0.09 -3.11
C ASN A 222 -14.04 1.37 -3.88
N PHE A 223 -14.34 1.25 -5.18
CA PHE A 223 -14.79 2.36 -6.03
C PHE A 223 -16.07 2.97 -5.45
N GLU A 224 -17.10 2.16 -5.19
CA GLU A 224 -18.38 2.64 -4.66
C GLU A 224 -18.20 3.34 -3.32
N ARG A 225 -17.39 2.78 -2.42
CA ARG A 225 -17.09 3.39 -1.13
C ARG A 225 -16.39 4.75 -1.29
N LEU A 226 -15.45 4.86 -2.21
CA LEU A 226 -14.73 6.11 -2.47
C LEU A 226 -15.69 7.16 -3.06
N VAL A 227 -16.51 6.82 -4.04
CA VAL A 227 -17.46 7.76 -4.65
C VAL A 227 -18.46 8.27 -3.62
N ARG A 228 -19.02 7.38 -2.77
CA ARG A 228 -19.92 7.78 -1.67
C ARG A 228 -19.23 8.68 -0.64
N ALA A 229 -17.95 8.47 -0.36
CA ALA A 229 -17.20 9.34 0.55
C ALA A 229 -17.06 10.79 0.06
N TYR A 230 -17.18 11.00 -1.25
CA TYR A 230 -17.26 12.34 -1.86
C TYR A 230 -18.69 12.88 -1.98
N GLY A 231 -19.69 12.20 -1.40
CA GLY A 231 -21.09 12.63 -1.40
C GLY A 231 -21.82 12.37 -2.72
N ILE A 232 -21.31 11.47 -3.55
CA ILE A 232 -21.91 11.06 -4.82
C ILE A 232 -22.44 9.63 -4.68
N GLU A 233 -23.67 9.37 -5.15
CA GLU A 233 -24.16 7.99 -5.25
C GLU A 233 -23.69 7.39 -6.59
N PRO A 234 -22.86 6.33 -6.57
CA PRO A 234 -22.38 5.71 -7.80
C PRO A 234 -23.51 4.98 -8.54
N ILE A 235 -23.48 5.04 -9.86
CA ILE A 235 -24.38 4.27 -10.71
C ILE A 235 -23.92 2.81 -10.72
N ALA A 236 -24.81 1.92 -10.30
CA ALA A 236 -24.51 0.50 -10.23
C ALA A 236 -24.34 -0.13 -11.63
N PRO A 237 -23.45 -1.14 -11.78
CA PRO A 237 -23.15 -1.77 -13.07
C PRO A 237 -24.37 -2.36 -13.78
N ASP A 238 -25.33 -2.93 -13.04
CA ASP A 238 -26.56 -3.51 -13.57
C ASP A 238 -27.53 -2.47 -14.11
N VAL A 239 -27.57 -1.28 -13.51
CA VAL A 239 -28.34 -0.12 -14.01
C VAL A 239 -27.72 0.41 -15.30
N MET A 240 -26.38 0.53 -15.33
CA MET A 240 -25.68 0.95 -16.55
C MET A 240 -25.94 -0.01 -17.73
N ALA A 241 -25.98 -1.31 -17.47
CA ALA A 241 -26.22 -2.32 -18.50
C ALA A 241 -27.65 -2.31 -19.06
N LYS A 242 -28.64 -2.00 -18.21
CA LYS A 242 -30.08 -2.06 -18.56
C LYS A 242 -30.62 -0.75 -19.13
N ASP A 243 -30.35 0.35 -18.42
CA ASP A 243 -31.04 1.64 -18.67
C ASP A 243 -30.17 2.63 -19.43
N ARG A 244 -28.85 2.35 -19.60
CA ARG A 244 -27.85 3.22 -20.25
C ARG A 244 -28.00 4.68 -19.81
N PRO A 245 -27.96 4.96 -18.50
CA PRO A 245 -28.09 6.33 -18.03
C PRO A 245 -26.93 7.18 -18.53
N HIS A 246 -27.16 8.48 -18.66
CA HIS A 246 -26.05 9.40 -18.88
C HIS A 246 -25.06 9.31 -17.72
N VAL A 247 -23.76 9.16 -18.02
CA VAL A 247 -22.69 9.20 -17.03
C VAL A 247 -21.65 10.24 -17.46
N ASP A 248 -21.28 11.10 -16.52
CA ASP A 248 -20.20 12.09 -16.76
C ASP A 248 -18.83 11.41 -16.77
N PHE A 249 -18.68 10.38 -15.92
CA PHE A 249 -17.44 9.59 -15.82
C PHE A 249 -17.77 8.12 -15.62
N LEU A 250 -17.14 7.27 -16.42
CA LEU A 250 -17.19 5.82 -16.29
C LEU A 250 -15.79 5.29 -15.97
N PHE A 251 -15.66 4.61 -14.83
CA PHE A 251 -14.44 3.93 -14.41
C PHE A 251 -14.57 2.43 -14.67
N THR A 252 -13.57 1.83 -15.31
CA THR A 252 -13.59 0.41 -15.62
C THR A 252 -12.17 -0.15 -15.67
N ASP A 253 -12.02 -1.45 -15.46
CA ASP A 253 -10.78 -2.16 -15.76
C ASP A 253 -10.72 -2.59 -17.23
N THR A 254 -9.54 -3.01 -17.67
CA THR A 254 -9.30 -3.38 -19.07
C THR A 254 -10.17 -4.55 -19.52
N LEU A 255 -10.45 -5.52 -18.64
CA LEU A 255 -11.26 -6.70 -18.99
C LEU A 255 -12.69 -6.30 -19.30
N VAL A 256 -13.33 -5.54 -18.42
CA VAL A 256 -14.71 -5.05 -18.62
C VAL A 256 -14.77 -4.09 -19.80
N TYR A 257 -13.76 -3.23 -19.99
CA TYR A 257 -13.71 -2.33 -21.13
C TYR A 257 -13.66 -3.10 -22.46
N GLU A 258 -12.75 -4.06 -22.62
CA GLU A 258 -12.62 -4.84 -23.86
C GLU A 258 -13.88 -5.67 -24.17
N GLU A 259 -14.56 -6.20 -23.14
CA GLU A 259 -15.80 -6.95 -23.29
C GLU A 259 -16.98 -6.07 -23.72
N HIS A 260 -17.02 -4.82 -23.30
CA HIS A 260 -18.18 -3.92 -23.47
C HIS A 260 -17.88 -2.63 -24.25
N LYS A 261 -16.73 -2.49 -24.88
CA LYS A 261 -16.27 -1.26 -25.53
C LYS A 261 -17.26 -0.64 -26.50
N ASP A 262 -17.95 -1.45 -27.31
CA ASP A 262 -18.94 -0.96 -28.29
C ASP A 262 -20.16 -0.33 -27.60
N ALA A 263 -20.60 -0.89 -26.47
CA ALA A 263 -21.68 -0.34 -25.67
C ALA A 263 -21.25 0.94 -24.93
N ILE A 264 -20.03 0.99 -24.42
CA ILE A 264 -19.45 2.15 -23.73
C ILE A 264 -19.32 3.33 -24.70
N HIS A 265 -18.75 3.11 -25.89
CA HIS A 265 -18.61 4.14 -26.90
C HIS A 265 -19.96 4.69 -27.41
N GLY A 266 -20.99 3.82 -27.47
CA GLY A 266 -22.34 4.27 -27.84
C GLY A 266 -23.09 5.07 -26.78
N SER A 267 -22.61 5.08 -25.53
CA SER A 267 -23.20 5.82 -24.40
C SER A 267 -22.54 7.19 -24.18
N LEU A 268 -21.37 7.43 -24.76
CA LEU A 268 -20.61 8.69 -24.66
C LEU A 268 -20.89 9.67 -25.83
N LEU A 269 -21.72 9.28 -26.80
CA LEU A 269 -22.23 10.11 -27.91
C LEU A 269 -23.70 10.49 -27.65
#